data_278919c97e7318acdae469eb5b37150b
#
_entry.id   278919c97e7318acdae469eb5b37150b
#
_cell.length_a   1.000
_cell.length_b   1.000
_cell.length_c   1.000
_cell.angle_alpha   90.00
_cell.angle_beta   90.00
_cell.angle_gamma   90.00
#
_symmetry.space_group_name_H-M   'P 1'
#
loop_
_entity.id
_entity.type
_entity.pdbx_description
1 polymer ?
#
loop_
_entity_poly.entity_id
_entity_poly.type
_entity_poly.pdbx_seq_one_letter_code
_entity_poly.pdbx_strand_id
1 'polypeptide(L)'
;MAKKQFKAESKRLLDLMINSIYTHKEIFLREIISNASDAIDKLCYVALTDDKVGMNRSDFAITVSVDKENRTLTVSDNGIGMSREELENNLGVIASSGSYKFRQETEEKDKKDADIDIIGQFGVGFYSAFMVADEITVRTKKYGSEQAYEWKSSGADGYTVTECDKETVGTEVIMHIKPDTDEENYSEYLEPYRLHALIKKYSDYIRYPIRMMMPEQKVKEGSDPEKPEFETVEELKTVNSMVPLWQRKRSEVTDEEYNKFYSELTREFDKPQRTITVSAEGSVTYKALLFVPSARPFNFYTEGYEKGLQLYSAGVLIMDKCDSLLPDYLRFVRGVVDSPDLSLNISRELLQHDRQLKVIGQNLEKKVRADLEKFLKDDREGYEKFYANFGRQIGYGIVSDGGEARRDSLKELLMFYSSTEKKLTTLKEYVSRMKEDQKCIYYAAGESVAAVDKLPQTELLKDKDYEILYLTGETDEFTLQALMNYDEKPFRSIVDGDLELGDEEEHKDDGESAELMQFVKETLGDKIKEARVSHRLKTHPVCLTAGEGFSFEMEKYFKNFEMPEPIKAERILELNVAHPAVKAMAAAMASDRDKAALYAKILYEQANLIAGLPLEDPGAYTDMVAQLMQ
;
A
#
# COMPACT_ATOMS: atom_id res chain seq x y z
N MET A 1 -33.18 27.41 34.07
CA MET A 1 -33.66 27.30 32.67
C MET A 1 -33.99 25.84 32.40
N ALA A 2 -35.22 25.54 31.96
CA ALA A 2 -35.60 24.17 31.62
C ALA A 2 -34.91 23.80 30.30
N LYS A 3 -34.15 22.68 30.25
CA LYS A 3 -33.59 22.12 29.00
C LYS A 3 -34.77 21.73 28.09
N LYS A 4 -34.82 22.28 26.88
CA LYS A 4 -35.76 21.88 25.83
C LYS A 4 -35.14 20.76 25.04
N GLN A 5 -35.90 19.70 24.75
CA GLN A 5 -35.50 18.63 23.84
C GLN A 5 -35.65 19.07 22.39
N PHE A 6 -34.72 18.62 21.53
CA PHE A 6 -34.87 18.80 20.09
C PHE A 6 -36.04 17.97 19.55
N LYS A 7 -36.83 18.53 18.64
CA LYS A 7 -37.86 17.80 17.91
C LYS A 7 -37.27 17.38 16.58
N ALA A 8 -37.44 16.11 16.18
CA ALA A 8 -36.99 15.57 14.92
C ALA A 8 -38.14 15.46 13.91
N GLU A 9 -37.93 15.87 12.68
CA GLU A 9 -38.80 15.55 11.53
C GLU A 9 -38.40 14.18 11.00
N SER A 10 -39.11 13.12 11.39
CA SER A 10 -38.76 11.73 11.09
C SER A 10 -38.67 11.48 9.58
N LYS A 11 -39.56 12.07 8.77
CA LYS A 11 -39.56 11.96 7.31
C LYS A 11 -38.25 12.49 6.69
N ARG A 12 -37.83 13.69 7.09
CA ARG A 12 -36.60 14.32 6.58
C ARG A 12 -35.32 13.61 7.05
N LEU A 13 -35.35 13.06 8.27
CA LEU A 13 -34.24 12.24 8.76
C LEU A 13 -34.11 10.96 7.95
N LEU A 14 -35.20 10.28 7.63
CA LEU A 14 -35.18 9.07 6.82
C LEU A 14 -34.68 9.36 5.40
N ASP A 15 -35.13 10.47 4.78
CA ASP A 15 -34.63 10.90 3.47
C ASP A 15 -33.13 11.19 3.48
N LEU A 16 -32.60 11.85 4.53
CA LEU A 16 -31.17 12.09 4.71
C LEU A 16 -30.40 10.79 4.88
N MET A 17 -30.96 9.82 5.61
CA MET A 17 -30.35 8.52 5.85
C MET A 17 -30.27 7.70 4.55
N ILE A 18 -31.33 7.69 3.76
CA ILE A 18 -31.38 6.95 2.50
C ILE A 18 -30.43 7.56 1.46
N ASN A 19 -30.36 8.90 1.38
CA ASN A 19 -29.70 9.58 0.26
C ASN A 19 -28.31 10.17 0.59
N SER A 20 -27.87 10.19 1.87
CA SER A 20 -26.66 10.92 2.28
C SER A 20 -25.70 10.14 3.18
N ILE A 21 -26.12 9.04 3.80
CA ILE A 21 -25.25 8.27 4.69
C ILE A 21 -24.33 7.32 3.95
N TYR A 22 -24.84 6.69 2.89
CA TYR A 22 -24.11 5.71 2.11
C TYR A 22 -23.68 6.27 0.77
N THR A 23 -22.41 6.08 0.42
CA THR A 23 -21.84 6.53 -0.85
C THR A 23 -22.20 5.57 -2.00
N HIS A 24 -22.31 4.27 -1.70
CA HIS A 24 -22.58 3.23 -2.67
C HIS A 24 -23.89 2.49 -2.37
N LYS A 25 -24.81 2.46 -3.34
CA LYS A 25 -26.11 1.80 -3.18
C LYS A 25 -25.99 0.30 -2.92
N GLU A 26 -25.01 -0.36 -3.52
CA GLU A 26 -24.78 -1.81 -3.40
C GLU A 26 -24.56 -2.30 -1.96
N ILE A 27 -24.28 -1.40 -1.02
CA ILE A 27 -24.08 -1.70 0.40
C ILE A 27 -25.36 -2.21 1.08
N PHE A 28 -26.54 -1.91 0.52
CA PHE A 28 -27.81 -2.39 1.09
C PHE A 28 -27.81 -3.89 1.36
N LEU A 29 -27.25 -4.69 0.43
CA LEU A 29 -27.22 -6.14 0.57
C LEU A 29 -26.35 -6.59 1.76
N ARG A 30 -25.20 -5.93 1.94
CA ARG A 30 -24.33 -6.12 3.13
C ARG A 30 -25.08 -5.89 4.43
N GLU A 31 -25.80 -4.78 4.52
CA GLU A 31 -26.52 -4.39 5.75
C GLU A 31 -27.66 -5.39 6.06
N ILE A 32 -28.44 -5.81 5.07
CA ILE A 32 -29.52 -6.78 5.28
C ILE A 32 -28.97 -8.15 5.66
N ILE A 33 -27.89 -8.63 5.01
CA ILE A 33 -27.23 -9.89 5.37
C ILE A 33 -26.63 -9.82 6.76
N SER A 34 -26.03 -8.68 7.16
CA SER A 34 -25.50 -8.48 8.52
C SER A 34 -26.59 -8.56 9.57
N ASN A 35 -27.77 -7.97 9.30
CA ASN A 35 -28.92 -8.06 10.22
C ASN A 35 -29.45 -9.51 10.33
N ALA A 36 -29.46 -10.25 9.22
CA ALA A 36 -29.83 -11.67 9.22
C ALA A 36 -28.84 -12.52 10.05
N SER A 37 -27.52 -12.26 9.91
CA SER A 37 -26.49 -12.89 10.74
C SER A 37 -26.69 -12.60 12.23
N ASP A 38 -26.93 -11.34 12.61
CA ASP A 38 -27.20 -10.95 14.00
C ASP A 38 -28.45 -11.66 14.57
N ALA A 39 -29.50 -11.84 13.74
CA ALA A 39 -30.71 -12.55 14.16
C ALA A 39 -30.42 -14.04 14.45
N ILE A 40 -29.55 -14.66 13.68
CA ILE A 40 -29.11 -16.04 13.91
C ILE A 40 -28.23 -16.12 15.16
N ASP A 41 -27.26 -15.19 15.35
CA ASP A 41 -26.40 -15.15 16.55
C ASP A 41 -27.24 -15.07 17.84
N LYS A 42 -28.30 -14.27 17.84
CA LYS A 42 -29.23 -14.20 18.99
C LYS A 42 -29.92 -15.54 19.26
N LEU A 43 -30.36 -16.27 18.22
CA LEU A 43 -31.00 -17.57 18.42
C LEU A 43 -29.96 -18.64 18.84
N CYS A 44 -28.77 -18.59 18.30
CA CYS A 44 -27.66 -19.44 18.75
C CYS A 44 -27.35 -19.23 20.25
N TYR A 45 -27.38 -17.99 20.72
CA TYR A 45 -27.19 -17.69 22.15
C TYR A 45 -28.32 -18.27 23.01
N VAL A 46 -29.58 -18.13 22.57
CA VAL A 46 -30.72 -18.77 23.25
C VAL A 46 -30.56 -20.27 23.30
N ALA A 47 -30.06 -20.88 22.21
CA ALA A 47 -29.83 -22.34 22.14
C ALA A 47 -28.79 -22.86 23.13
N LEU A 48 -27.91 -22.00 23.69
CA LEU A 48 -26.99 -22.41 24.76
C LEU A 48 -27.69 -22.77 26.08
N THR A 49 -28.92 -22.25 26.29
CA THR A 49 -29.67 -22.42 27.53
C THR A 49 -31.05 -23.03 27.33
N ASP A 50 -31.54 -23.13 26.10
CA ASP A 50 -32.85 -23.69 25.75
C ASP A 50 -32.74 -24.80 24.69
N ASP A 51 -32.73 -26.04 25.13
CA ASP A 51 -32.66 -27.23 24.26
C ASP A 51 -33.85 -27.34 23.28
N LYS A 52 -34.95 -26.59 23.50
CA LYS A 52 -36.13 -26.61 22.61
C LYS A 52 -35.87 -25.92 21.28
N VAL A 53 -34.79 -25.15 21.14
CA VAL A 53 -34.39 -24.58 19.85
C VAL A 53 -34.17 -25.70 18.83
N GLY A 54 -33.62 -26.85 19.27
CA GLY A 54 -33.54 -28.08 18.48
C GLY A 54 -32.76 -28.00 17.16
N MET A 55 -32.00 -26.92 16.96
CA MET A 55 -31.21 -26.67 15.76
C MET A 55 -29.71 -26.82 16.05
N ASN A 56 -29.00 -27.48 15.14
CA ASN A 56 -27.53 -27.51 15.16
C ASN A 56 -27.00 -26.28 14.43
N ARG A 57 -25.73 -25.96 14.67
CA ARG A 57 -25.07 -24.81 13.99
C ARG A 57 -25.10 -24.91 12.47
N SER A 58 -25.10 -26.11 11.90
CA SER A 58 -25.19 -26.38 10.47
C SER A 58 -26.58 -26.11 9.86
N ASP A 59 -27.62 -25.99 10.68
CA ASP A 59 -29.00 -25.81 10.22
C ASP A 59 -29.32 -24.33 10.00
N PHE A 60 -28.53 -23.44 10.60
CA PHE A 60 -28.67 -22.02 10.40
C PHE A 60 -28.17 -21.60 9.03
N ALA A 61 -28.93 -20.77 8.33
CA ALA A 61 -28.58 -20.26 7.02
C ALA A 61 -29.29 -18.95 6.69
N ILE A 62 -28.68 -18.18 5.82
CA ILE A 62 -29.26 -17.02 5.17
C ILE A 62 -29.55 -17.44 3.73
N THR A 63 -30.76 -17.16 3.23
CA THR A 63 -31.14 -17.48 1.84
C THR A 63 -31.43 -16.19 1.09
N VAL A 64 -30.80 -16.03 -0.07
CA VAL A 64 -31.05 -14.91 -0.98
C VAL A 64 -31.78 -15.46 -2.21
N SER A 65 -32.95 -14.92 -2.52
CA SER A 65 -33.76 -15.35 -3.65
C SER A 65 -34.27 -14.18 -4.48
N VAL A 66 -34.36 -14.38 -5.76
CA VAL A 66 -34.80 -13.38 -6.75
C VAL A 66 -36.03 -13.87 -7.48
N ASP A 67 -37.04 -13.01 -7.61
CA ASP A 67 -38.13 -13.17 -8.52
C ASP A 67 -38.12 -12.02 -9.54
N LYS A 68 -37.65 -12.32 -10.74
CA LYS A 68 -37.50 -11.33 -11.81
C LYS A 68 -38.84 -10.83 -12.34
N GLU A 69 -39.86 -11.68 -12.35
CA GLU A 69 -41.16 -11.31 -12.87
C GLU A 69 -41.83 -10.27 -11.97
N ASN A 70 -41.74 -10.46 -10.67
CA ASN A 70 -42.31 -9.56 -9.68
C ASN A 70 -41.28 -8.49 -9.20
N ARG A 71 -40.09 -8.45 -9.79
CA ARG A 71 -38.99 -7.55 -9.41
C ARG A 71 -38.67 -7.57 -7.92
N THR A 72 -38.71 -8.74 -7.28
CA THR A 72 -38.43 -8.83 -5.85
C THR A 72 -37.11 -9.54 -5.56
N LEU A 73 -36.36 -8.96 -4.60
CA LEU A 73 -35.21 -9.57 -3.98
C LEU A 73 -35.55 -9.87 -2.52
N THR A 74 -35.39 -11.11 -2.10
CA THR A 74 -35.71 -11.55 -0.73
C THR A 74 -34.46 -12.05 -0.04
N VAL A 75 -34.20 -11.57 1.17
CA VAL A 75 -33.19 -12.10 2.09
C VAL A 75 -33.95 -12.70 3.29
N SER A 76 -33.75 -13.99 3.51
CA SER A 76 -34.42 -14.76 4.58
C SER A 76 -33.40 -15.36 5.53
N ASP A 77 -33.67 -15.29 6.83
CA ASP A 77 -32.92 -15.97 7.88
C ASP A 77 -33.82 -16.91 8.68
N ASN A 78 -33.22 -17.89 9.33
CA ASN A 78 -33.87 -18.74 10.34
C ASN A 78 -33.37 -18.42 11.76
N GLY A 79 -33.15 -17.12 12.02
CA GLY A 79 -32.76 -16.60 13.31
C GLY A 79 -33.92 -16.43 14.30
N ILE A 80 -33.74 -15.60 15.32
CA ILE A 80 -34.68 -15.46 16.46
C ILE A 80 -36.05 -14.90 16.06
N GLY A 81 -36.16 -14.17 14.95
CA GLY A 81 -37.37 -13.46 14.54
C GLY A 81 -37.74 -12.30 15.47
N MET A 82 -38.91 -11.68 15.24
CA MET A 82 -39.37 -10.52 16.00
C MET A 82 -40.86 -10.65 16.39
N SER A 83 -41.22 -10.20 17.59
CA SER A 83 -42.60 -9.95 17.99
C SER A 83 -43.13 -8.66 17.35
N ARG A 84 -44.43 -8.41 17.45
CA ARG A 84 -45.03 -7.15 16.98
C ARG A 84 -44.38 -5.92 17.61
N GLU A 85 -44.18 -5.94 18.92
CA GLU A 85 -43.54 -4.85 19.64
C GLU A 85 -42.08 -4.64 19.21
N GLU A 86 -41.35 -5.72 18.99
CA GLU A 86 -39.96 -5.64 18.46
C GLU A 86 -39.92 -5.09 17.04
N LEU A 87 -40.86 -5.46 16.15
CA LEU A 87 -40.99 -4.87 14.82
C LEU A 87 -41.19 -3.35 14.89
N GLU A 88 -42.13 -2.90 15.72
CA GLU A 88 -42.44 -1.47 15.91
C GLU A 88 -41.23 -0.72 16.51
N ASN A 89 -40.48 -1.34 17.43
CA ASN A 89 -39.32 -0.71 18.09
C ASN A 89 -38.04 -0.75 17.23
N ASN A 90 -37.84 -1.81 16.45
CA ASN A 90 -36.59 -2.00 15.68
C ASN A 90 -36.69 -1.43 14.25
N LEU A 91 -37.86 -1.48 13.63
CA LEU A 91 -38.07 -0.98 12.26
C LEU A 91 -38.94 0.28 12.19
N GLY A 92 -39.70 0.59 13.25
CA GLY A 92 -40.52 1.80 13.34
C GLY A 92 -39.82 2.97 14.04
N VAL A 93 -38.70 2.75 14.70
CA VAL A 93 -37.91 3.78 15.39
C VAL A 93 -36.52 3.88 14.73
N ILE A 94 -36.26 5.02 14.11
CA ILE A 94 -34.97 5.31 13.47
C ILE A 94 -33.85 5.35 14.49
N ALA A 95 -32.70 4.73 14.16
CA ALA A 95 -31.53 4.60 15.03
C ALA A 95 -31.77 3.79 16.33
N SER A 96 -32.74 2.85 16.31
CA SER A 96 -32.92 1.87 17.38
C SER A 96 -32.33 0.53 16.96
N SER A 97 -31.29 0.06 17.64
CA SER A 97 -30.68 -1.24 17.37
C SER A 97 -31.05 -2.26 18.44
N GLY A 98 -31.87 -3.25 18.07
CA GLY A 98 -32.16 -4.41 18.92
C GLY A 98 -30.93 -5.31 19.15
N SER A 99 -29.98 -5.31 18.22
CA SER A 99 -28.72 -6.04 18.34
C SER A 99 -27.78 -5.40 19.37
N TYR A 100 -27.69 -4.08 19.38
CA TYR A 100 -26.92 -3.32 20.38
C TYR A 100 -27.47 -3.50 21.81
N LYS A 101 -28.79 -3.43 21.98
CA LYS A 101 -29.44 -3.68 23.28
C LYS A 101 -29.16 -5.10 23.78
N PHE A 102 -29.27 -6.08 22.91
CA PHE A 102 -28.99 -7.48 23.22
C PHE A 102 -27.53 -7.67 23.67
N ARG A 103 -26.58 -7.05 22.97
CA ARG A 103 -25.16 -7.08 23.34
C ARG A 103 -24.93 -6.50 24.74
N GLN A 104 -25.49 -5.33 25.05
CA GLN A 104 -25.38 -4.71 26.39
C GLN A 104 -25.92 -5.61 27.50
N GLU A 105 -27.10 -6.20 27.30
CA GLU A 105 -27.72 -7.12 28.25
C GLU A 105 -26.91 -8.41 28.48
N THR A 106 -26.22 -8.87 27.46
CA THR A 106 -25.39 -10.08 27.52
C THR A 106 -24.04 -9.80 28.18
N GLU A 107 -23.39 -8.66 27.88
CA GLU A 107 -22.12 -8.24 28.49
C GLU A 107 -22.27 -8.00 30.01
N GLU A 108 -23.46 -7.60 30.48
CA GLU A 108 -23.76 -7.42 31.90
C GLU A 108 -23.93 -8.76 32.63
N LYS A 109 -24.42 -9.79 31.97
CA LYS A 109 -24.76 -11.10 32.59
C LYS A 109 -23.61 -12.09 32.59
N ASP A 110 -22.84 -12.19 31.48
CA ASP A 110 -21.80 -13.22 31.30
C ASP A 110 -20.51 -12.67 30.67
N LYS A 111 -19.51 -12.36 31.52
CA LYS A 111 -18.27 -11.70 31.09
C LYS A 111 -17.27 -12.54 30.28
N LYS A 112 -17.48 -13.84 30.00
CA LYS A 112 -16.36 -14.68 29.50
C LYS A 112 -16.57 -15.69 28.37
N ASP A 113 -17.78 -16.13 28.01
CA ASP A 113 -17.91 -17.31 27.15
C ASP A 113 -18.89 -17.20 25.96
N ALA A 114 -19.52 -16.07 25.72
CA ALA A 114 -20.39 -15.94 24.55
C ALA A 114 -19.61 -15.36 23.37
N ASP A 115 -19.26 -16.23 22.42
CA ASP A 115 -18.68 -15.86 21.09
C ASP A 115 -19.76 -15.21 20.20
N ILE A 116 -20.25 -14.01 20.64
CA ILE A 116 -21.30 -13.26 19.96
C ILE A 116 -20.66 -12.06 19.27
N ASP A 117 -20.54 -12.12 17.94
CA ASP A 117 -20.04 -11.02 17.12
C ASP A 117 -21.21 -10.26 16.49
N ILE A 118 -21.88 -9.41 17.28
CA ILE A 118 -22.96 -8.56 16.75
C ILE A 118 -22.37 -7.50 15.81
N ILE A 119 -22.84 -7.53 14.56
CA ILE A 119 -22.40 -6.63 13.48
C ILE A 119 -23.21 -5.32 13.52
N GLY A 120 -24.55 -5.39 13.68
CA GLY A 120 -25.48 -4.24 13.60
C GLY A 120 -25.55 -3.40 14.87
N GLN A 121 -24.81 -2.29 14.94
CA GLN A 121 -24.72 -1.44 16.13
C GLN A 121 -25.58 -0.15 16.08
N PHE A 122 -25.87 0.38 14.87
CA PHE A 122 -26.41 1.74 14.71
C PHE A 122 -27.94 1.80 14.48
N GLY A 123 -28.60 0.69 14.13
CA GLY A 123 -30.05 0.65 13.88
C GLY A 123 -30.48 1.46 12.65
N VAL A 124 -29.61 1.64 11.69
CA VAL A 124 -29.88 2.38 10.44
C VAL A 124 -29.65 1.54 9.19
N GLY A 125 -28.90 0.46 9.28
CA GLY A 125 -28.53 -0.37 8.13
C GLY A 125 -29.73 -0.91 7.35
N PHE A 126 -30.82 -1.26 8.03
CA PHE A 126 -32.06 -1.73 7.39
C PHE A 126 -32.60 -0.73 6.36
N TYR A 127 -32.58 0.56 6.66
CA TYR A 127 -33.15 1.58 5.77
C TYR A 127 -32.33 1.78 4.49
N SER A 128 -31.10 1.26 4.40
CA SER A 128 -30.34 1.27 3.15
C SER A 128 -31.03 0.52 2.01
N ALA A 129 -31.91 -0.43 2.32
CA ALA A 129 -32.71 -1.13 1.33
C ALA A 129 -33.60 -0.19 0.50
N PHE A 130 -34.05 0.95 1.05
CA PHE A 130 -34.83 1.95 0.31
C PHE A 130 -33.99 2.71 -0.74
N MET A 131 -32.66 2.57 -0.76
CA MET A 131 -31.87 3.10 -1.87
C MET A 131 -32.18 2.39 -3.19
N VAL A 132 -32.53 1.10 -3.12
CA VAL A 132 -32.75 0.24 -4.29
C VAL A 132 -34.21 -0.26 -4.42
N ALA A 133 -34.97 -0.23 -3.34
CA ALA A 133 -36.37 -0.67 -3.30
C ALA A 133 -37.32 0.51 -3.13
N ASP A 134 -38.49 0.45 -3.77
CA ASP A 134 -39.60 1.40 -3.59
C ASP A 134 -40.62 0.91 -2.55
N GLU A 135 -40.61 -0.38 -2.24
CA GLU A 135 -41.42 -1.00 -1.18
C GLU A 135 -40.63 -2.12 -0.50
N ILE A 136 -40.71 -2.18 0.82
CA ILE A 136 -40.11 -3.24 1.63
C ILE A 136 -41.19 -3.89 2.48
N THR A 137 -41.26 -5.23 2.40
CA THR A 137 -42.13 -6.07 3.22
C THR A 137 -41.25 -6.94 4.12
N VAL A 138 -41.48 -6.94 5.44
CA VAL A 138 -40.76 -7.79 6.40
C VAL A 138 -41.75 -8.75 7.04
N ARG A 139 -41.59 -10.06 6.79
CA ARG A 139 -42.37 -11.13 7.42
C ARG A 139 -41.53 -11.82 8.49
N THR A 140 -42.02 -11.90 9.71
CA THR A 140 -41.26 -12.44 10.82
C THR A 140 -42.11 -13.25 11.78
N LYS A 141 -41.50 -14.33 12.31
CA LYS A 141 -42.05 -15.14 13.41
C LYS A 141 -41.00 -15.30 14.48
N LYS A 142 -41.30 -14.81 15.68
CA LYS A 142 -40.39 -14.89 16.81
C LYS A 142 -40.32 -16.33 17.35
N TYR A 143 -39.14 -16.77 17.76
CA TYR A 143 -38.94 -18.03 18.47
C TYR A 143 -39.82 -18.07 19.73
N GLY A 144 -40.52 -19.19 19.90
CA GLY A 144 -41.49 -19.39 20.99
C GLY A 144 -42.86 -18.70 20.82
N SER A 145 -43.12 -18.03 19.69
CA SER A 145 -44.42 -17.43 19.34
C SER A 145 -45.18 -18.27 18.34
N GLU A 146 -46.50 -18.36 18.51
CA GLU A 146 -47.39 -18.99 17.50
C GLU A 146 -47.72 -18.02 16.36
N GLN A 147 -47.81 -16.70 16.70
CA GLN A 147 -48.22 -15.64 15.78
C GLN A 147 -47.04 -15.06 15.01
N ALA A 148 -47.20 -14.85 13.69
CA ALA A 148 -46.31 -14.15 12.80
C ALA A 148 -46.89 -12.77 12.41
N TYR A 149 -45.99 -11.86 12.04
CA TYR A 149 -46.34 -10.47 11.69
C TYR A 149 -45.68 -10.06 10.39
N GLU A 150 -46.36 -9.19 9.65
CA GLU A 150 -45.88 -8.52 8.46
C GLU A 150 -45.81 -7.01 8.72
N TRP A 151 -44.62 -6.44 8.51
CA TRP A 151 -44.37 -5.01 8.46
C TRP A 151 -44.18 -4.60 6.99
N LYS A 152 -44.82 -3.50 6.57
CA LYS A 152 -44.73 -3.02 5.20
C LYS A 152 -44.60 -1.51 5.15
N SER A 153 -43.70 -1.02 4.29
CA SER A 153 -43.44 0.41 4.09
C SER A 153 -42.96 0.71 2.68
N SER A 154 -43.35 1.88 2.17
CA SER A 154 -42.81 2.47 0.93
C SER A 154 -41.85 3.64 1.23
N GLY A 155 -41.26 3.70 2.43
CA GLY A 155 -40.29 4.71 2.86
C GLY A 155 -40.87 5.74 3.81
N ALA A 156 -40.69 7.02 3.48
CA ALA A 156 -40.95 8.13 4.40
C ALA A 156 -42.41 8.39 4.79
N ASP A 157 -43.37 7.70 4.16
CA ASP A 157 -44.80 7.90 4.40
C ASP A 157 -45.35 7.05 5.57
N GLY A 158 -44.51 6.24 6.21
CA GLY A 158 -44.87 5.42 7.36
C GLY A 158 -44.86 3.92 7.04
N TYR A 159 -45.42 3.15 7.98
CA TYR A 159 -45.47 1.69 7.84
C TYR A 159 -46.78 1.13 8.42
N THR A 160 -47.09 -0.11 8.03
CA THR A 160 -48.18 -0.88 8.60
C THR A 160 -47.66 -2.15 9.27
N VAL A 161 -48.33 -2.65 10.29
CA VAL A 161 -48.03 -3.92 10.94
C VAL A 161 -49.32 -4.72 11.03
N THR A 162 -49.34 -5.90 10.36
CA THR A 162 -50.51 -6.81 10.33
C THR A 162 -50.08 -8.22 10.73
N GLU A 163 -51.04 -9.02 11.15
CA GLU A 163 -50.80 -10.45 11.36
C GLU A 163 -50.68 -11.14 9.98
N CYS A 164 -49.81 -12.14 9.92
CA CYS A 164 -49.63 -12.94 8.70
C CYS A 164 -49.39 -14.42 9.02
N ASP A 165 -49.44 -15.24 8.00
CA ASP A 165 -49.10 -16.66 8.07
C ASP A 165 -47.62 -16.85 7.72
N LYS A 166 -46.84 -17.40 8.66
CA LYS A 166 -45.46 -17.84 8.46
C LYS A 166 -45.20 -19.06 9.34
N GLU A 167 -44.90 -20.19 8.70
CA GLU A 167 -44.72 -21.45 9.40
C GLU A 167 -43.44 -21.50 10.22
N THR A 168 -42.34 -21.06 9.63
CA THR A 168 -40.99 -21.16 10.20
C THR A 168 -40.61 -19.92 11.02
N VAL A 169 -39.82 -20.13 12.09
CA VAL A 169 -39.18 -19.08 12.86
C VAL A 169 -38.14 -18.37 12.00
N GLY A 170 -37.94 -17.06 12.20
CA GLY A 170 -36.98 -16.24 11.49
C GLY A 170 -37.65 -15.06 10.76
N THR A 171 -36.87 -14.40 9.91
CA THR A 171 -37.30 -13.16 9.23
C THR A 171 -37.05 -13.25 7.73
N GLU A 172 -37.98 -12.71 6.94
CA GLU A 172 -37.85 -12.49 5.50
C GLU A 172 -37.97 -11.01 5.19
N VAL A 173 -36.96 -10.44 4.55
CA VAL A 173 -36.95 -9.06 4.05
C VAL A 173 -37.14 -9.11 2.55
N ILE A 174 -38.33 -8.73 2.08
CA ILE A 174 -38.73 -8.74 0.68
C ILE A 174 -38.66 -7.31 0.16
N MET A 175 -37.81 -7.06 -0.80
CA MET A 175 -37.54 -5.76 -1.41
C MET A 175 -38.07 -5.73 -2.83
N HIS A 176 -39.08 -4.87 -3.11
CA HIS A 176 -39.51 -4.61 -4.47
C HIS A 176 -38.54 -3.62 -5.12
N ILE A 177 -37.76 -4.09 -6.10
CA ILE A 177 -36.67 -3.34 -6.71
C ILE A 177 -37.23 -2.29 -7.67
N LYS A 178 -36.75 -1.05 -7.49
CA LYS A 178 -37.12 0.12 -8.32
C LYS A 178 -36.98 -0.18 -9.81
N PRO A 179 -37.81 0.44 -10.66
CA PRO A 179 -37.61 0.40 -12.10
C PRO A 179 -36.30 1.11 -12.48
N ASP A 180 -35.71 0.69 -13.60
CA ASP A 180 -34.53 1.36 -14.15
C ASP A 180 -34.86 2.77 -14.59
N THR A 181 -33.87 3.65 -14.50
CA THR A 181 -33.93 5.05 -14.97
C THR A 181 -32.83 5.29 -16.01
N ASP A 182 -32.81 6.47 -16.62
CA ASP A 182 -31.75 6.86 -17.57
C ASP A 182 -30.35 6.93 -16.90
N GLU A 183 -30.31 7.13 -15.57
CA GLU A 183 -29.07 7.28 -14.79
C GLU A 183 -28.71 6.03 -14.00
N GLU A 184 -29.66 5.14 -13.70
CA GLU A 184 -29.50 4.03 -12.75
C GLU A 184 -30.12 2.72 -13.25
N ASN A 185 -29.35 1.66 -13.24
CA ASN A 185 -29.78 0.31 -13.58
C ASN A 185 -30.07 -0.53 -12.32
N TYR A 186 -31.26 -0.42 -11.76
CA TYR A 186 -31.65 -1.19 -10.59
C TYR A 186 -31.88 -2.69 -10.88
N SER A 187 -32.19 -3.04 -12.14
CA SER A 187 -32.38 -4.44 -12.56
C SER A 187 -31.12 -5.28 -12.36
N GLU A 188 -29.93 -4.67 -12.23
CA GLU A 188 -28.70 -5.40 -11.89
C GLU A 188 -28.81 -6.17 -10.56
N TYR A 189 -29.60 -5.68 -9.60
CA TYR A 189 -29.83 -6.34 -8.31
C TYR A 189 -30.82 -7.50 -8.37
N LEU A 190 -31.35 -7.80 -9.55
CA LEU A 190 -32.15 -9.01 -9.84
C LEU A 190 -31.32 -10.06 -10.58
N GLU A 191 -30.04 -9.81 -10.85
CA GLU A 191 -29.15 -10.73 -11.54
C GLU A 191 -28.35 -11.58 -10.54
N PRO A 192 -28.50 -12.95 -10.57
CA PRO A 192 -27.83 -13.83 -9.61
C PRO A 192 -26.31 -13.65 -9.57
N TYR A 193 -25.64 -13.46 -10.69
CA TYR A 193 -24.19 -13.27 -10.74
C TYR A 193 -23.76 -11.95 -10.11
N ARG A 194 -24.57 -10.89 -10.23
CA ARG A 194 -24.30 -9.60 -9.58
C ARG A 194 -24.41 -9.71 -8.07
N LEU A 195 -25.48 -10.35 -7.58
CA LEU A 195 -25.67 -10.58 -6.15
C LEU A 195 -24.57 -11.47 -5.57
N HIS A 196 -24.19 -12.54 -6.29
CA HIS A 196 -23.06 -13.37 -5.90
C HIS A 196 -21.77 -12.56 -5.76
N ALA A 197 -21.46 -11.68 -6.73
CA ALA A 197 -20.29 -10.82 -6.67
C ALA A 197 -20.33 -9.87 -5.48
N LEU A 198 -21.50 -9.30 -5.14
CA LEU A 198 -21.67 -8.43 -3.97
C LEU A 198 -21.52 -9.20 -2.65
N ILE A 199 -22.09 -10.42 -2.56
CA ILE A 199 -21.93 -11.28 -1.38
C ILE A 199 -20.45 -11.64 -1.19
N LYS A 200 -19.76 -12.04 -2.27
CA LYS A 200 -18.33 -12.31 -2.24
C LYS A 200 -17.50 -11.10 -1.80
N LYS A 201 -17.85 -9.90 -2.26
CA LYS A 201 -17.13 -8.67 -1.92
C LYS A 201 -17.30 -8.27 -0.45
N TYR A 202 -18.55 -8.25 0.04
CA TYR A 202 -18.85 -7.61 1.33
C TYR A 202 -19.15 -8.58 2.47
N SER A 203 -19.63 -9.80 2.18
CA SER A 203 -20.21 -10.74 3.14
C SER A 203 -19.64 -12.15 3.03
N ASP A 204 -18.50 -12.33 2.35
CA ASP A 204 -17.91 -13.65 2.10
C ASP A 204 -17.59 -14.41 3.39
N TYR A 205 -17.27 -13.69 4.44
CA TYR A 205 -16.84 -14.26 5.72
C TYR A 205 -17.89 -14.16 6.84
N ILE A 206 -19.15 -13.91 6.48
CA ILE A 206 -20.27 -14.12 7.40
C ILE A 206 -20.27 -15.60 7.83
N ARG A 207 -20.39 -15.86 9.14
CA ARG A 207 -20.22 -17.19 9.78
C ARG A 207 -21.23 -18.26 9.33
N TYR A 208 -22.34 -17.83 8.78
CA TYR A 208 -23.44 -18.69 8.34
C TYR A 208 -23.43 -18.86 6.83
N PRO A 209 -23.84 -20.04 6.31
CA PRO A 209 -23.93 -20.23 4.88
C PRO A 209 -24.97 -19.29 4.27
N ILE A 210 -24.56 -18.53 3.28
CA ILE A 210 -25.45 -17.74 2.44
C ILE A 210 -25.77 -18.58 1.21
N ARG A 211 -27.03 -18.96 1.06
CA ARG A 211 -27.52 -19.85 -0.01
C ARG A 211 -28.25 -19.06 -1.06
N MET A 212 -28.00 -19.35 -2.32
CA MET A 212 -28.68 -18.70 -3.44
C MET A 212 -28.82 -19.68 -4.61
N MET A 213 -29.94 -19.57 -5.34
CA MET A 213 -30.11 -20.28 -6.61
C MET A 213 -29.16 -19.70 -7.65
N MET A 214 -28.28 -20.55 -8.17
CA MET A 214 -27.31 -20.18 -9.19
C MET A 214 -27.55 -20.99 -10.47
N PRO A 215 -27.57 -20.33 -11.64
CA PRO A 215 -27.63 -21.02 -12.91
C PRO A 215 -26.32 -21.78 -13.16
N GLU A 216 -26.41 -23.07 -13.41
CA GLU A 216 -25.32 -23.95 -13.78
C GLU A 216 -25.56 -24.61 -15.11
N GLN A 217 -24.54 -24.65 -15.96
CA GLN A 217 -24.62 -25.40 -17.22
C GLN A 217 -24.29 -26.86 -16.95
N LYS A 218 -25.26 -27.73 -17.10
CA LYS A 218 -25.09 -29.19 -17.05
C LYS A 218 -25.22 -29.79 -18.44
N VAL A 219 -24.44 -30.85 -18.69
CA VAL A 219 -24.60 -31.60 -19.93
C VAL A 219 -25.98 -32.28 -19.91
N LYS A 220 -26.78 -32.04 -20.93
CA LYS A 220 -28.12 -32.57 -21.05
C LYS A 220 -28.09 -34.11 -21.11
N GLU A 221 -28.93 -34.76 -20.31
CA GLU A 221 -29.01 -36.21 -20.27
C GLU A 221 -29.31 -36.80 -21.67
N GLY A 222 -28.45 -37.71 -22.15
CA GLY A 222 -28.58 -38.32 -23.46
C GLY A 222 -27.92 -37.57 -24.62
N SER A 223 -27.18 -36.49 -24.36
CA SER A 223 -26.39 -35.80 -25.39
C SER A 223 -25.22 -36.65 -25.87
N ASP A 224 -24.83 -36.48 -27.13
CA ASP A 224 -23.67 -37.14 -27.71
C ASP A 224 -22.36 -36.71 -26.97
N PRO A 225 -21.53 -37.67 -26.47
CA PRO A 225 -20.28 -37.35 -25.81
C PRO A 225 -19.28 -36.54 -26.67
N GLU A 226 -19.38 -36.65 -28.01
CA GLU A 226 -18.54 -35.88 -28.93
C GLU A 226 -19.09 -34.48 -29.23
N LYS A 227 -20.38 -34.23 -28.92
CA LYS A 227 -21.04 -32.92 -29.08
C LYS A 227 -22.01 -32.69 -27.92
N PRO A 228 -21.53 -32.42 -26.74
CA PRO A 228 -22.39 -32.25 -25.58
C PRO A 228 -23.31 -31.04 -25.74
N GLU A 229 -24.61 -31.27 -25.61
CA GLU A 229 -25.61 -30.21 -25.46
C GLU A 229 -25.68 -29.82 -23.99
N PHE A 230 -25.69 -28.50 -23.71
CA PHE A 230 -25.78 -27.98 -22.36
C PHE A 230 -27.18 -27.45 -22.08
N GLU A 231 -27.67 -27.71 -20.88
CA GLU A 231 -28.88 -27.08 -20.34
C GLU A 231 -28.54 -26.29 -19.09
N THR A 232 -29.22 -25.16 -18.88
CA THR A 232 -29.07 -24.36 -17.68
C THR A 232 -30.02 -24.87 -16.62
N VAL A 233 -29.50 -25.35 -15.49
CA VAL A 233 -30.25 -25.82 -14.34
C VAL A 233 -29.97 -24.87 -13.17
N GLU A 234 -31.00 -24.48 -12.43
CA GLU A 234 -30.84 -23.72 -11.21
C GLU A 234 -30.52 -24.65 -10.04
N GLU A 235 -29.45 -24.39 -9.33
CA GLU A 235 -29.00 -25.17 -8.18
C GLU A 235 -28.79 -24.28 -6.97
N LEU A 236 -29.29 -24.70 -5.80
CA LEU A 236 -29.08 -23.99 -4.54
C LEU A 236 -27.64 -24.19 -4.07
N LYS A 237 -26.86 -23.13 -4.10
CA LYS A 237 -25.42 -23.15 -3.71
C LYS A 237 -25.16 -22.27 -2.51
N THR A 238 -24.23 -22.70 -1.66
CA THR A 238 -23.59 -21.81 -0.67
C THR A 238 -22.58 -20.94 -1.40
N VAL A 239 -22.78 -19.62 -1.35
CA VAL A 239 -22.03 -18.66 -2.16
C VAL A 239 -20.95 -17.90 -1.39
N ASN A 240 -20.88 -18.06 -0.06
CA ASN A 240 -19.85 -17.44 0.78
C ASN A 240 -18.87 -18.48 1.35
N SER A 241 -17.70 -18.03 1.80
CA SER A 241 -16.60 -18.85 2.32
C SER A 241 -16.68 -19.10 3.82
N MET A 242 -17.41 -18.29 4.58
CA MET A 242 -17.67 -18.34 6.03
C MET A 242 -16.43 -18.18 6.92
N VAL A 243 -15.36 -18.94 6.67
CA VAL A 243 -14.15 -18.94 7.53
C VAL A 243 -13.00 -18.28 6.79
N PRO A 244 -12.60 -17.08 7.20
CA PRO A 244 -11.50 -16.37 6.56
C PRO A 244 -10.16 -17.04 6.84
N LEU A 245 -9.28 -16.99 5.83
CA LEU A 245 -7.96 -17.62 5.87
C LEU A 245 -7.09 -17.10 7.03
N TRP A 246 -7.20 -15.80 7.35
CA TRP A 246 -6.44 -15.15 8.43
C TRP A 246 -6.92 -15.50 9.85
N GLN A 247 -8.09 -16.13 9.99
CA GLN A 247 -8.56 -16.63 11.27
C GLN A 247 -8.10 -18.06 11.56
N ARG A 248 -7.70 -18.82 10.53
CA ARG A 248 -7.19 -20.18 10.66
C ARG A 248 -5.74 -20.17 11.20
N LYS A 249 -5.36 -21.22 11.91
CA LYS A 249 -3.97 -21.38 12.37
C LYS A 249 -3.04 -21.57 11.17
N ARG A 250 -1.85 -20.97 11.23
CA ARG A 250 -0.83 -21.09 10.17
C ARG A 250 -0.54 -22.55 9.77
N SER A 251 -0.56 -23.46 10.75
CA SER A 251 -0.33 -24.88 10.53
C SER A 251 -1.44 -25.62 9.80
N GLU A 252 -2.61 -25.01 9.65
CA GLU A 252 -3.79 -25.58 9.01
C GLU A 252 -4.01 -25.05 7.60
N VAL A 253 -3.15 -24.11 7.15
CA VAL A 253 -3.28 -23.43 5.84
C VAL A 253 -2.04 -23.75 5.02
N THR A 254 -2.26 -24.23 3.81
CA THR A 254 -1.19 -24.55 2.86
C THR A 254 -0.70 -23.31 2.14
N ASP A 255 0.50 -23.38 1.57
CA ASP A 255 1.04 -22.28 0.76
C ASP A 255 0.22 -22.08 -0.54
N GLU A 256 -0.39 -23.14 -1.08
CA GLU A 256 -1.30 -23.07 -2.23
C GLU A 256 -2.56 -22.27 -1.90
N GLU A 257 -3.14 -22.44 -0.70
CA GLU A 257 -4.30 -21.65 -0.26
C GLU A 257 -3.92 -20.16 -0.11
N TYR A 258 -2.74 -19.85 0.45
CA TYR A 258 -2.25 -18.45 0.51
C TYR A 258 -2.01 -17.86 -0.86
N ASN A 259 -1.41 -18.60 -1.78
CA ASN A 259 -1.14 -18.15 -3.14
C ASN A 259 -2.44 -17.88 -3.91
N LYS A 260 -3.44 -18.78 -3.76
CA LYS A 260 -4.76 -18.61 -4.34
C LYS A 260 -5.44 -17.36 -3.82
N PHE A 261 -5.44 -17.17 -2.49
CA PHE A 261 -6.02 -15.99 -1.87
C PHE A 261 -5.31 -14.69 -2.33
N TYR A 262 -3.98 -14.71 -2.43
CA TYR A 262 -3.22 -13.59 -2.96
C TYR A 262 -3.63 -13.23 -4.39
N SER A 263 -3.75 -14.23 -5.26
CA SER A 263 -4.19 -14.02 -6.66
C SER A 263 -5.61 -13.47 -6.75
N GLU A 264 -6.53 -13.94 -5.90
CA GLU A 264 -7.89 -13.42 -5.81
C GLU A 264 -7.93 -11.97 -5.34
N LEU A 265 -7.10 -11.63 -4.34
CA LEU A 265 -6.99 -10.31 -3.74
C LEU A 265 -6.37 -9.26 -4.69
N THR A 266 -5.30 -9.64 -5.39
CA THR A 266 -4.50 -8.72 -6.20
C THR A 266 -4.86 -8.77 -7.69
N ARG A 267 -5.49 -9.83 -8.13
CA ARG A 267 -5.71 -10.21 -9.55
C ARG A 267 -4.38 -10.42 -10.30
N GLU A 268 -3.32 -10.70 -9.57
CA GLU A 268 -2.02 -11.05 -10.12
C GLU A 268 -1.88 -12.58 -10.18
N PHE A 269 -1.14 -13.07 -11.19
CA PHE A 269 -0.94 -14.51 -11.38
C PHE A 269 0.31 -15.03 -10.67
N ASP A 270 1.19 -14.12 -10.26
CA ASP A 270 2.42 -14.45 -9.58
C ASP A 270 2.16 -14.82 -8.11
N LYS A 271 3.07 -15.61 -7.54
CA LYS A 271 3.04 -15.94 -6.11
C LYS A 271 3.63 -14.79 -5.31
N PRO A 272 3.13 -14.53 -4.09
CA PRO A 272 3.76 -13.56 -3.21
C PRO A 272 5.16 -14.04 -2.80
N GLN A 273 6.09 -13.12 -2.67
CA GLN A 273 7.43 -13.43 -2.20
C GLN A 273 7.47 -13.70 -0.69
N ARG A 274 6.60 -13.01 0.07
CA ARG A 274 6.45 -13.22 1.50
C ARG A 274 4.98 -13.25 1.89
N THR A 275 4.66 -14.10 2.86
CA THR A 275 3.35 -14.19 3.51
C THR A 275 3.55 -13.99 5.01
N ILE A 276 2.93 -12.95 5.56
CA ILE A 276 3.06 -12.53 6.96
C ILE A 276 1.71 -12.68 7.64
N THR A 277 1.64 -13.52 8.66
CA THR A 277 0.44 -13.70 9.49
C THR A 277 0.64 -12.99 10.82
N VAL A 278 -0.37 -12.24 11.27
CA VAL A 278 -0.36 -11.53 12.54
C VAL A 278 -1.62 -11.88 13.32
N SER A 279 -1.45 -12.21 14.60
CA SER A 279 -2.55 -12.31 15.57
C SER A 279 -2.12 -11.52 16.79
N ALA A 280 -2.90 -10.53 17.17
CA ALA A 280 -2.65 -9.66 18.32
C ALA A 280 -3.87 -9.63 19.22
N GLU A 281 -3.63 -9.82 20.50
CA GLU A 281 -4.62 -9.73 21.58
C GLU A 281 -4.05 -8.78 22.64
N GLY A 282 -4.81 -7.77 23.06
CA GLY A 282 -4.33 -6.80 24.04
C GLY A 282 -5.20 -5.56 24.10
N SER A 283 -4.58 -4.38 24.01
CA SER A 283 -5.31 -3.09 23.96
C SER A 283 -6.16 -2.94 22.70
N VAL A 284 -5.81 -3.64 21.65
CA VAL A 284 -6.56 -3.79 20.40
C VAL A 284 -6.39 -5.22 19.92
N THR A 285 -7.50 -5.89 19.64
CA THR A 285 -7.52 -7.25 19.10
C THR A 285 -7.64 -7.17 17.58
N TYR A 286 -6.74 -7.83 16.85
CA TYR A 286 -6.84 -7.92 15.39
C TYR A 286 -6.07 -9.12 14.85
N LYS A 287 -6.46 -9.56 13.67
CA LYS A 287 -5.73 -10.53 12.85
C LYS A 287 -5.40 -9.89 11.51
N ALA A 288 -4.25 -10.24 10.95
CA ALA A 288 -3.87 -9.76 9.63
C ALA A 288 -3.15 -10.84 8.83
N LEU A 289 -3.37 -10.82 7.53
CA LEU A 289 -2.67 -11.61 6.53
C LEU A 289 -2.11 -10.67 5.48
N LEU A 290 -0.78 -10.52 5.45
CA LEU A 290 -0.10 -9.57 4.60
C LEU A 290 0.80 -10.31 3.60
N PHE A 291 0.94 -9.73 2.41
CA PHE A 291 1.76 -10.25 1.33
C PHE A 291 2.73 -9.20 0.81
N VAL A 292 3.95 -9.64 0.53
CA VAL A 292 4.92 -8.88 -0.24
C VAL A 292 4.91 -9.44 -1.66
N PRO A 293 4.56 -8.65 -2.69
CA PRO A 293 4.55 -9.10 -4.07
C PRO A 293 5.94 -9.52 -4.56
N SER A 294 6.00 -10.42 -5.54
CA SER A 294 7.25 -10.83 -6.19
C SER A 294 7.73 -9.83 -7.23
N ALA A 295 6.83 -9.10 -7.85
CA ALA A 295 7.10 -8.10 -8.86
C ALA A 295 6.38 -6.78 -8.56
N ARG A 296 6.92 -5.71 -9.09
CA ARG A 296 6.31 -4.38 -9.00
C ARG A 296 5.27 -4.22 -10.10
N PRO A 297 4.01 -3.85 -9.78
CA PRO A 297 3.01 -3.50 -10.78
C PRO A 297 3.50 -2.37 -11.69
N PHE A 298 3.13 -2.40 -12.97
CA PHE A 298 3.61 -1.41 -13.95
C PHE A 298 3.18 0.03 -13.59
N ASN A 299 2.00 0.19 -12.95
CA ASN A 299 1.45 1.48 -12.55
C ASN A 299 1.86 1.92 -11.13
N PHE A 300 2.81 1.23 -10.49
CA PHE A 300 3.16 1.40 -9.07
C PHE A 300 3.53 2.85 -8.68
N TYR A 301 4.16 3.58 -9.59
CA TYR A 301 4.55 4.98 -9.38
C TYR A 301 3.64 6.00 -10.08
N THR A 302 2.47 5.60 -10.57
CA THR A 302 1.49 6.50 -11.17
C THR A 302 0.45 6.95 -10.14
N GLU A 303 -0.24 8.06 -10.42
CA GLU A 303 -1.34 8.56 -9.58
C GLU A 303 -2.51 7.56 -9.48
N GLY A 304 -2.72 6.73 -10.51
CA GLY A 304 -3.75 5.70 -10.52
C GLY A 304 -3.45 4.45 -9.68
N TYR A 305 -2.29 4.39 -8.98
CA TYR A 305 -2.00 3.27 -8.12
C TYR A 305 -2.67 3.40 -6.76
N GLU A 306 -3.62 2.52 -6.49
CA GLU A 306 -4.33 2.45 -5.22
C GLU A 306 -3.56 1.59 -4.21
N LYS A 307 -3.02 2.24 -3.18
CA LYS A 307 -2.41 1.58 -2.02
C LYS A 307 -3.47 1.23 -0.98
N GLY A 308 -3.12 0.37 -0.04
CA GLY A 308 -3.91 0.08 1.14
C GLY A 308 -4.25 -1.40 1.30
N LEU A 309 -4.64 -1.74 2.51
CA LEU A 309 -5.06 -3.07 2.92
C LEU A 309 -6.59 -3.13 2.95
N GLN A 310 -7.16 -4.31 2.70
CA GLN A 310 -8.57 -4.52 2.97
C GLN A 310 -8.80 -4.54 4.48
N LEU A 311 -9.80 -3.80 4.95
CA LEU A 311 -10.17 -3.73 6.35
C LEU A 311 -11.51 -4.41 6.58
N TYR A 312 -11.49 -5.39 7.46
CA TYR A 312 -12.67 -6.14 7.91
C TYR A 312 -13.00 -5.84 9.37
N SER A 313 -14.26 -5.97 9.72
CA SER A 313 -14.73 -6.03 11.10
C SER A 313 -15.79 -7.12 11.22
N ALA A 314 -15.56 -8.09 12.11
CA ALA A 314 -16.45 -9.24 12.32
C ALA A 314 -16.82 -9.96 10.99
N GLY A 315 -15.84 -10.17 10.10
CA GLY A 315 -16.02 -10.86 8.81
C GLY A 315 -16.72 -10.05 7.71
N VAL A 316 -17.00 -8.76 7.95
CA VAL A 316 -17.61 -7.85 6.98
C VAL A 316 -16.59 -6.87 6.45
N LEU A 317 -16.50 -6.72 5.13
CA LEU A 317 -15.61 -5.74 4.49
C LEU A 317 -16.10 -4.32 4.79
N ILE A 318 -15.20 -3.53 5.40
CA ILE A 318 -15.43 -2.13 5.74
C ILE A 318 -14.82 -1.21 4.67
N MET A 319 -13.56 -1.45 4.33
CA MET A 319 -12.83 -0.68 3.31
C MET A 319 -11.99 -1.62 2.45
N ASP A 320 -12.10 -1.47 1.13
CA ASP A 320 -11.30 -2.27 0.19
C ASP A 320 -9.83 -1.78 0.13
N LYS A 321 -9.61 -0.50 0.36
CA LYS A 321 -8.30 0.16 0.34
C LYS A 321 -8.15 1.12 1.52
N CYS A 322 -7.79 0.59 2.69
CA CYS A 322 -7.46 1.41 3.85
C CYS A 322 -5.99 1.86 3.76
N ASP A 323 -5.76 3.06 3.27
CA ASP A 323 -4.43 3.64 3.01
C ASP A 323 -3.71 4.11 4.28
N SER A 324 -4.46 4.31 5.36
CA SER A 324 -3.95 4.80 6.65
C SER A 324 -3.34 3.71 7.54
N LEU A 325 -3.49 2.42 7.18
CA LEU A 325 -2.94 1.30 7.94
C LEU A 325 -1.42 1.14 7.80
N LEU A 326 -0.86 1.50 6.66
CA LEU A 326 0.57 1.41 6.43
C LEU A 326 1.12 2.74 5.88
N PRO A 327 2.33 3.14 6.29
CA PRO A 327 2.99 4.31 5.73
C PRO A 327 3.30 4.11 4.24
N ASP A 328 3.47 5.22 3.52
CA ASP A 328 3.58 5.20 2.06
C ASP A 328 4.78 4.40 1.54
N TYR A 329 5.85 4.31 2.29
CA TYR A 329 7.00 3.51 1.90
C TYR A 329 6.72 1.99 1.88
N LEU A 330 5.65 1.53 2.56
CA LEU A 330 5.16 0.15 2.52
C LEU A 330 3.96 -0.03 1.57
N ARG A 331 3.72 0.91 0.66
CA ARG A 331 2.59 0.88 -0.29
C ARG A 331 2.52 -0.37 -1.18
N PHE A 332 3.63 -1.12 -1.29
CA PHE A 332 3.68 -2.39 -2.01
C PHE A 332 3.03 -3.55 -1.25
N VAL A 333 2.85 -3.45 0.07
CA VAL A 333 2.25 -4.53 0.87
C VAL A 333 0.76 -4.64 0.53
N ARG A 334 0.32 -5.86 0.29
CA ARG A 334 -1.08 -6.23 0.05
C ARG A 334 -1.57 -7.10 1.19
N GLY A 335 -2.88 -7.20 1.35
CA GLY A 335 -3.43 -8.08 2.39
C GLY A 335 -4.68 -7.55 3.04
N VAL A 336 -5.00 -8.18 4.16
CA VAL A 336 -6.23 -7.92 4.92
C VAL A 336 -5.90 -7.73 6.39
N VAL A 337 -6.73 -6.90 7.04
CA VAL A 337 -6.75 -6.69 8.48
C VAL A 337 -8.18 -6.86 8.95
N ASP A 338 -8.40 -7.63 10.02
CA ASP A 338 -9.70 -7.87 10.62
C ASP A 338 -9.64 -7.56 12.11
N SER A 339 -10.48 -6.66 12.58
CA SER A 339 -10.55 -6.27 13.98
C SER A 339 -12.00 -6.03 14.41
N PRO A 340 -12.44 -6.68 15.50
CA PRO A 340 -13.77 -6.42 16.08
C PRO A 340 -13.83 -5.10 16.86
N ASP A 341 -12.67 -4.52 17.23
CA ASP A 341 -12.57 -3.38 18.14
C ASP A 341 -12.66 -2.01 17.45
N LEU A 342 -12.85 -1.97 16.12
CA LEU A 342 -12.84 -0.73 15.36
C LEU A 342 -14.08 0.14 15.64
N SER A 343 -13.86 1.42 15.90
CA SER A 343 -14.92 2.41 15.99
C SER A 343 -15.38 2.84 14.60
N LEU A 344 -16.42 2.17 14.11
CA LEU A 344 -16.99 2.45 12.80
C LEU A 344 -17.94 3.66 12.87
N ASN A 345 -17.98 4.46 11.79
CA ASN A 345 -19.06 5.43 11.60
C ASN A 345 -20.37 4.73 11.21
N ILE A 346 -21.44 5.50 11.10
CA ILE A 346 -22.79 4.97 10.82
C ILE A 346 -22.83 4.20 9.49
N SER A 347 -22.13 4.69 8.44
CA SER A 347 -22.07 4.03 7.12
C SER A 347 -21.08 2.88 7.04
N ARG A 348 -20.21 2.76 8.03
CA ARG A 348 -19.03 1.86 8.00
C ARG A 348 -18.11 2.06 6.80
N GLU A 349 -18.24 3.16 6.08
CA GLU A 349 -17.38 3.51 4.93
C GLU A 349 -16.21 4.40 5.34
N LEU A 350 -16.32 5.08 6.47
CA LEU A 350 -15.32 5.99 7.00
C LEU A 350 -14.99 5.61 8.44
N LEU A 351 -13.70 5.60 8.73
CA LEU A 351 -13.20 5.48 10.10
C LEU A 351 -13.10 6.89 10.69
N GLN A 352 -13.71 7.13 11.83
CA GLN A 352 -13.43 8.33 12.60
C GLN A 352 -12.01 8.17 13.15
N HIS A 353 -11.21 9.25 13.17
CA HIS A 353 -9.80 9.32 13.65
C HIS A 353 -9.51 8.31 14.76
N ASP A 354 -9.31 7.05 14.40
CA ASP A 354 -9.32 5.96 15.33
C ASP A 354 -7.91 5.74 15.88
N ARG A 355 -7.78 5.94 17.20
CA ARG A 355 -6.56 5.61 17.94
C ARG A 355 -6.17 4.13 17.73
N GLN A 356 -7.16 3.25 17.62
CA GLN A 356 -6.97 1.81 17.41
C GLN A 356 -6.33 1.54 16.06
N LEU A 357 -6.78 2.22 15.01
CA LEU A 357 -6.20 2.09 13.66
C LEU A 357 -4.72 2.49 13.63
N LYS A 358 -4.35 3.57 14.33
CA LYS A 358 -2.95 3.97 14.46
C LYS A 358 -2.11 2.93 15.18
N VAL A 359 -2.64 2.32 16.25
CA VAL A 359 -1.95 1.26 16.99
C VAL A 359 -1.76 0.02 16.10
N ILE A 360 -2.81 -0.38 15.38
CA ILE A 360 -2.74 -1.49 14.41
C ILE A 360 -1.67 -1.17 13.36
N GLY A 361 -1.71 0.00 12.74
CA GLY A 361 -0.78 0.43 11.71
C GLY A 361 0.69 0.40 12.17
N GLN A 362 0.99 0.94 13.35
CA GLN A 362 2.34 0.92 13.92
C GLN A 362 2.83 -0.52 14.18
N ASN A 363 1.95 -1.39 14.66
CA ASN A 363 2.29 -2.79 14.88
C ASN A 363 2.52 -3.54 13.57
N LEU A 364 1.70 -3.30 12.54
CA LEU A 364 1.86 -3.89 11.21
C LEU A 364 3.17 -3.42 10.56
N GLU A 365 3.46 -2.12 10.60
CA GLU A 365 4.73 -1.56 10.12
C GLU A 365 5.93 -2.25 10.75
N LYS A 366 5.92 -2.40 12.08
CA LYS A 366 6.97 -3.11 12.82
C LYS A 366 7.09 -4.57 12.39
N LYS A 367 5.97 -5.25 12.18
CA LYS A 367 5.95 -6.67 11.75
C LYS A 367 6.49 -6.85 10.34
N VAL A 368 6.11 -5.98 9.41
CA VAL A 368 6.62 -6.02 8.03
C VAL A 368 8.14 -5.77 8.02
N ARG A 369 8.63 -4.77 8.75
CA ARG A 369 10.08 -4.52 8.87
C ARG A 369 10.83 -5.72 9.40
N ALA A 370 10.36 -6.29 10.50
CA ALA A 370 10.99 -7.47 11.10
C ALA A 370 10.98 -8.69 10.15
N ASP A 371 9.93 -8.86 9.34
CA ASP A 371 9.91 -9.92 8.32
C ASP A 371 10.90 -9.65 7.19
N LEU A 372 11.05 -8.39 6.74
CA LEU A 372 12.04 -8.01 5.74
C LEU A 372 13.49 -8.21 6.26
N GLU A 373 13.77 -7.88 7.52
CA GLU A 373 15.06 -8.17 8.15
C GLU A 373 15.36 -9.67 8.19
N LYS A 374 14.35 -10.47 8.55
CA LYS A 374 14.44 -11.92 8.52
C LYS A 374 14.65 -12.44 7.09
N PHE A 375 13.93 -11.87 6.11
CA PHE A 375 14.06 -12.22 4.71
C PHE A 375 15.46 -11.99 4.19
N LEU A 376 16.06 -10.81 4.46
CA LEU A 376 17.43 -10.48 4.11
C LEU A 376 18.44 -11.49 4.68
N LYS A 377 18.20 -11.98 5.90
CA LYS A 377 19.08 -12.93 6.59
C LYS A 377 18.93 -14.36 6.10
N ASP A 378 17.69 -14.81 5.86
CA ASP A 378 17.38 -16.21 5.62
C ASP A 378 17.42 -16.56 4.11
N ASP A 379 17.13 -15.60 3.22
CA ASP A 379 17.11 -15.78 1.78
C ASP A 379 17.64 -14.52 1.07
N ARG A 380 18.95 -14.45 0.96
CA ARG A 380 19.66 -13.31 0.36
C ARG A 380 19.26 -13.07 -1.09
N GLU A 381 19.21 -14.11 -1.91
CA GLU A 381 18.87 -13.99 -3.33
C GLU A 381 17.42 -13.52 -3.54
N GLY A 382 16.50 -14.04 -2.74
CA GLY A 382 15.13 -13.57 -2.73
C GLY A 382 15.02 -12.10 -2.34
N TYR A 383 15.76 -11.69 -1.30
CA TYR A 383 15.78 -10.31 -0.85
C TYR A 383 16.38 -9.35 -1.90
N GLU A 384 17.41 -9.75 -2.62
CA GLU A 384 17.99 -8.94 -3.72
C GLU A 384 16.97 -8.70 -4.84
N LYS A 385 16.15 -9.71 -5.18
CA LYS A 385 15.05 -9.56 -6.13
C LYS A 385 13.96 -8.63 -5.60
N PHE A 386 13.62 -8.73 -4.31
CA PHE A 386 12.74 -7.79 -3.63
C PHE A 386 13.30 -6.37 -3.68
N TYR A 387 14.57 -6.18 -3.34
CA TYR A 387 15.21 -4.88 -3.31
C TYR A 387 15.28 -4.22 -4.70
N ALA A 388 15.51 -5.00 -5.75
CA ALA A 388 15.46 -4.52 -7.14
C ALA A 388 14.07 -3.93 -7.51
N ASN A 389 12.99 -4.47 -6.94
CA ASN A 389 11.63 -3.98 -7.19
C ASN A 389 11.22 -2.83 -6.26
N PHE A 390 11.61 -2.88 -4.98
CA PHE A 390 11.05 -2.04 -3.91
C PHE A 390 12.11 -1.30 -3.08
N GLY A 391 13.40 -1.40 -3.41
CA GLY A 391 14.50 -0.73 -2.68
C GLY A 391 14.31 0.79 -2.62
N ARG A 392 13.82 1.41 -3.71
CA ARG A 392 13.45 2.84 -3.72
C ARG A 392 12.44 3.19 -2.62
N GLN A 393 11.49 2.28 -2.32
CA GLN A 393 10.50 2.50 -1.27
C GLN A 393 11.13 2.42 0.13
N ILE A 394 12.09 1.52 0.33
CA ILE A 394 12.86 1.45 1.59
C ILE A 394 13.64 2.76 1.80
N GLY A 395 14.33 3.25 0.77
CA GLY A 395 15.00 4.55 0.79
C GLY A 395 14.04 5.71 1.09
N TYR A 396 12.87 5.73 0.44
CA TYR A 396 11.84 6.73 0.71
C TYR A 396 11.36 6.71 2.17
N GLY A 397 11.28 5.53 2.80
CA GLY A 397 10.94 5.39 4.21
C GLY A 397 11.96 6.05 5.15
N ILE A 398 13.22 6.18 4.73
CA ILE A 398 14.29 6.87 5.47
C ILE A 398 14.18 8.39 5.31
N VAL A 399 13.92 8.86 4.08
CA VAL A 399 13.81 10.29 3.75
C VAL A 399 12.52 10.91 4.30
N SER A 400 11.42 10.12 4.33
CA SER A 400 10.13 10.58 4.84
C SER A 400 10.16 10.78 6.36
N ASP A 401 9.34 11.72 6.84
CA ASP A 401 9.23 12.03 8.27
C ASP A 401 8.65 10.85 9.06
N GLY A 402 9.51 9.99 9.57
CA GLY A 402 9.17 8.79 10.33
C GLY A 402 9.90 8.66 11.66
N GLY A 403 10.75 9.64 11.98
CA GLY A 403 11.57 9.65 13.18
C GLY A 403 12.79 8.71 13.14
N GLU A 404 13.67 8.90 14.11
CA GLU A 404 14.97 8.21 14.19
C GLU A 404 14.83 6.68 14.27
N ALA A 405 13.91 6.18 15.08
CA ALA A 405 13.69 4.73 15.23
C ALA A 405 13.28 4.01 13.91
N ARG A 406 12.58 4.70 13.00
CA ARG A 406 12.29 4.17 11.66
C ARG A 406 13.55 4.14 10.81
N ARG A 407 14.31 5.23 10.76
CA ARG A 407 15.57 5.32 10.01
C ARG A 407 16.54 4.23 10.45
N ASP A 408 16.73 4.05 11.76
CA ASP A 408 17.60 3.03 12.33
C ASP A 408 17.23 1.60 11.95
N SER A 409 15.95 1.32 11.86
CA SER A 409 15.48 -0.01 11.41
C SER A 409 15.63 -0.17 9.89
N LEU A 410 15.36 0.86 9.09
CA LEU A 410 15.39 0.76 7.63
C LEU A 410 16.81 0.79 7.05
N LYS A 411 17.78 1.43 7.71
CA LYS A 411 19.19 1.45 7.25
C LYS A 411 19.79 0.06 7.13
N GLU A 412 19.35 -0.90 7.95
CA GLU A 412 19.80 -2.29 7.91
C GLU A 412 19.27 -3.06 6.68
N LEU A 413 18.25 -2.53 6.03
CA LEU A 413 17.59 -3.11 4.84
C LEU A 413 18.15 -2.56 3.52
N LEU A 414 19.00 -1.53 3.57
CA LEU A 414 19.58 -0.92 2.38
C LEU A 414 20.64 -1.81 1.76
N MET A 415 20.69 -1.80 0.43
CA MET A 415 21.70 -2.49 -0.36
C MET A 415 22.24 -1.60 -1.46
N PHE A 416 23.56 -1.63 -1.61
CA PHE A 416 24.28 -0.92 -2.68
C PHE A 416 25.27 -1.85 -3.34
N TYR A 417 25.66 -1.56 -4.57
CA TYR A 417 26.66 -2.36 -5.26
C TYR A 417 28.07 -2.05 -4.72
N SER A 418 28.80 -3.10 -4.36
CA SER A 418 30.19 -2.97 -3.85
C SER A 418 31.19 -2.98 -4.99
N SER A 419 32.12 -2.01 -5.00
CA SER A 419 33.24 -1.97 -5.94
C SER A 419 34.21 -3.15 -5.77
N THR A 420 34.33 -3.71 -4.57
CA THR A 420 35.22 -4.80 -4.20
C THR A 420 34.57 -6.15 -4.40
N GLU A 421 33.39 -6.36 -3.81
CA GLU A 421 32.66 -7.63 -3.86
C GLU A 421 31.98 -7.90 -5.21
N LYS A 422 31.84 -6.86 -6.05
CA LYS A 422 31.17 -6.93 -7.38
C LYS A 422 29.73 -7.48 -7.32
N LYS A 423 29.03 -7.21 -6.20
CA LYS A 423 27.65 -7.59 -5.92
C LYS A 423 27.00 -6.60 -4.94
N LEU A 424 25.68 -6.76 -4.73
CA LEU A 424 24.98 -5.98 -3.71
C LEU A 424 25.50 -6.32 -2.30
N THR A 425 25.69 -5.30 -1.48
CA THR A 425 26.14 -5.39 -0.09
C THR A 425 25.29 -4.49 0.80
N THR A 426 25.13 -4.85 2.07
CA THR A 426 24.51 -3.99 3.07
C THR A 426 25.55 -3.03 3.68
N LEU A 427 25.09 -1.96 4.35
CA LEU A 427 25.97 -1.05 5.08
C LEU A 427 26.76 -1.77 6.18
N LYS A 428 26.12 -2.72 6.86
CA LYS A 428 26.75 -3.56 7.88
C LYS A 428 27.89 -4.41 7.32
N GLU A 429 27.67 -5.05 6.17
CA GLU A 429 28.70 -5.85 5.49
C GLU A 429 29.86 -4.97 5.05
N TYR A 430 29.60 -3.77 4.51
CA TYR A 430 30.62 -2.80 4.13
C TYR A 430 31.49 -2.42 5.34
N VAL A 431 30.89 -1.97 6.45
CA VAL A 431 31.60 -1.57 7.66
C VAL A 431 32.45 -2.71 8.23
N SER A 432 31.96 -3.96 8.15
CA SER A 432 32.73 -5.12 8.61
C SER A 432 34.01 -5.38 7.80
N ARG A 433 34.14 -4.82 6.58
CA ARG A 433 35.30 -4.95 5.68
C ARG A 433 36.17 -3.68 5.65
N MET A 434 35.72 -2.59 6.29
CA MET A 434 36.49 -1.34 6.34
C MET A 434 37.88 -1.57 6.92
N LYS A 435 38.87 -0.88 6.36
CA LYS A 435 40.24 -0.86 6.91
C LYS A 435 40.30 -0.03 8.19
N GLU A 436 41.28 -0.30 9.06
CA GLU A 436 41.41 0.38 10.36
C GLU A 436 41.65 1.90 10.22
N ASP A 437 42.31 2.31 9.13
CA ASP A 437 42.65 3.71 8.82
C ASP A 437 41.52 4.42 8.05
N GLN A 438 40.48 3.69 7.57
CA GLN A 438 39.36 4.26 6.86
C GLN A 438 38.33 4.91 7.80
N LYS A 439 38.14 6.22 7.66
CA LYS A 439 37.24 7.00 8.53
C LYS A 439 35.81 7.10 8.02
N CYS A 440 35.60 7.04 6.70
CA CYS A 440 34.34 7.32 6.05
C CYS A 440 33.85 6.12 5.22
N ILE A 441 32.55 6.06 4.99
CA ILE A 441 31.93 5.17 4.01
C ILE A 441 31.91 5.92 2.68
N TYR A 442 32.71 5.46 1.72
CA TYR A 442 32.80 6.10 0.41
C TYR A 442 31.74 5.61 -0.55
N TYR A 443 31.13 6.54 -1.28
CA TYR A 443 30.16 6.21 -2.30
C TYR A 443 30.36 7.02 -3.58
N ALA A 444 29.87 6.47 -4.70
CA ALA A 444 29.83 7.10 -5.99
C ALA A 444 28.45 6.92 -6.61
N ALA A 445 27.84 7.97 -7.10
CA ALA A 445 26.54 7.94 -7.75
C ALA A 445 26.66 8.04 -9.28
N GLY A 446 25.76 7.41 -10.01
CA GLY A 446 25.70 7.47 -11.46
C GLY A 446 24.71 6.50 -12.07
N GLU A 447 24.50 6.60 -13.38
CA GLU A 447 23.43 5.89 -14.11
C GLU A 447 23.57 4.36 -14.12
N SER A 448 24.79 3.85 -13.97
CA SER A 448 25.05 2.41 -13.97
C SER A 448 26.36 2.06 -13.26
N VAL A 449 26.45 0.83 -12.78
CA VAL A 449 27.69 0.27 -12.21
C VAL A 449 28.89 0.47 -13.14
N ALA A 450 28.71 0.23 -14.45
CA ALA A 450 29.77 0.34 -15.45
C ALA A 450 30.21 1.79 -15.66
N ALA A 451 29.32 2.76 -15.55
CA ALA A 451 29.64 4.18 -15.65
C ALA A 451 30.41 4.65 -14.39
N VAL A 452 29.89 4.32 -13.20
CA VAL A 452 30.49 4.69 -11.93
C VAL A 452 31.89 4.08 -11.75
N ASP A 453 32.09 2.83 -12.15
CA ASP A 453 33.40 2.14 -12.03
C ASP A 453 34.51 2.82 -12.84
N LYS A 454 34.17 3.59 -13.88
CA LYS A 454 35.10 4.31 -14.76
C LYS A 454 35.34 5.77 -14.36
N LEU A 455 34.69 6.26 -13.31
CA LEU A 455 34.88 7.64 -12.88
C LEU A 455 36.33 7.86 -12.40
N PRO A 456 37.05 8.89 -12.93
CA PRO A 456 38.43 9.19 -12.52
C PRO A 456 38.58 9.42 -11.01
N GLN A 457 37.55 9.95 -10.36
CA GLN A 457 37.52 10.22 -8.92
C GLN A 457 37.67 8.95 -8.08
N THR A 458 37.46 7.75 -8.66
CA THR A 458 37.64 6.47 -7.97
C THR A 458 39.11 6.03 -7.88
N GLU A 459 40.01 6.62 -8.68
CA GLU A 459 41.40 6.14 -8.84
C GLU A 459 42.15 6.05 -7.51
N LEU A 460 42.14 7.12 -6.73
CA LEU A 460 42.85 7.18 -5.45
C LEU A 460 42.33 6.18 -4.42
N LEU A 461 41.00 6.03 -4.33
CA LEU A 461 40.37 5.10 -3.39
C LEU A 461 40.67 3.64 -3.77
N LYS A 462 40.64 3.35 -5.09
CA LYS A 462 41.00 2.02 -5.61
C LYS A 462 42.46 1.68 -5.34
N ASP A 463 43.37 2.64 -5.45
CA ASP A 463 44.80 2.46 -5.13
C ASP A 463 45.04 2.19 -3.65
N LYS A 464 44.25 2.79 -2.78
CA LYS A 464 44.28 2.51 -1.34
C LYS A 464 43.53 1.23 -0.99
N ASP A 465 42.94 0.51 -1.99
CA ASP A 465 42.04 -0.64 -1.81
C ASP A 465 40.86 -0.31 -0.86
N TYR A 466 40.31 0.88 -0.94
CA TYR A 466 39.09 1.22 -0.22
C TYR A 466 37.87 0.82 -1.04
N GLU A 467 36.92 0.15 -0.39
CA GLU A 467 35.64 -0.21 -1.00
C GLU A 467 34.80 1.04 -1.24
N ILE A 468 34.14 1.12 -2.41
CA ILE A 468 33.23 2.21 -2.78
C ILE A 468 31.85 1.60 -3.02
N LEU A 469 30.82 2.18 -2.44
CA LEU A 469 29.43 1.86 -2.74
C LEU A 469 29.00 2.57 -4.03
N TYR A 470 28.48 1.83 -5.00
CA TYR A 470 27.94 2.39 -6.23
C TYR A 470 26.45 2.56 -6.11
N LEU A 471 25.99 3.80 -6.16
CA LEU A 471 24.62 4.23 -6.05
C LEU A 471 24.06 4.40 -7.48
N THR A 472 23.15 3.51 -7.86
CA THR A 472 22.57 3.53 -9.21
C THR A 472 21.06 3.81 -9.21
N GLY A 473 20.47 3.96 -8.05
CA GLY A 473 19.08 4.39 -7.89
C GLY A 473 18.98 5.91 -7.81
N GLU A 474 18.01 6.49 -8.50
CA GLU A 474 17.78 7.93 -8.59
C GLU A 474 17.65 8.63 -7.22
N THR A 475 17.29 7.90 -6.17
CA THR A 475 17.05 8.45 -4.83
C THR A 475 18.06 7.98 -3.79
N ASP A 476 19.05 7.16 -4.18
CA ASP A 476 19.99 6.55 -3.25
C ASP A 476 20.83 7.60 -2.49
N GLU A 477 21.28 8.63 -3.21
CA GLU A 477 22.11 9.70 -2.62
C GLU A 477 21.32 10.51 -1.59
N PHE A 478 20.04 10.83 -1.86
CA PHE A 478 19.16 11.48 -0.88
C PHE A 478 18.96 10.61 0.37
N THR A 479 18.93 9.30 0.19
CA THR A 479 18.80 8.33 1.30
C THR A 479 20.01 8.37 2.20
N LEU A 480 21.24 8.37 1.63
CA LEU A 480 22.48 8.45 2.42
C LEU A 480 22.65 9.82 3.09
N GLN A 481 22.27 10.92 2.43
CA GLN A 481 22.26 12.25 3.03
C GLN A 481 21.30 12.34 4.22
N ALA A 482 20.10 11.74 4.13
CA ALA A 482 19.14 11.69 5.23
C ALA A 482 19.64 10.84 6.41
N LEU A 483 20.47 9.82 6.17
CA LEU A 483 21.11 8.99 7.21
C LEU A 483 22.29 9.69 7.84
N MET A 484 23.04 10.51 7.11
CA MET A 484 24.26 11.20 7.50
C MET A 484 25.45 10.29 7.84
N ASN A 485 25.25 9.21 8.57
CA ASN A 485 26.26 8.25 8.97
C ASN A 485 25.67 6.86 9.21
N TYR A 486 26.54 5.86 9.26
CA TYR A 486 26.23 4.51 9.70
C TYR A 486 27.33 4.02 10.65
N ASP A 487 26.97 3.56 11.83
CA ASP A 487 27.91 3.10 12.87
C ASP A 487 29.03 4.14 13.15
N GLU A 488 28.60 5.40 13.37
CA GLU A 488 29.47 6.58 13.59
C GLU A 488 30.40 6.91 12.40
N LYS A 489 30.28 6.23 11.26
CA LYS A 489 31.04 6.49 10.04
C LYS A 489 30.25 7.40 9.11
N PRO A 490 30.71 8.61 8.80
CA PRO A 490 30.02 9.50 7.86
C PRO A 490 30.10 8.96 6.43
N PHE A 491 29.08 9.27 5.62
CA PHE A 491 29.11 9.04 4.19
C PHE A 491 29.89 10.14 3.49
N ARG A 492 30.75 9.77 2.52
CA ARG A 492 31.49 10.70 1.67
C ARG A 492 31.36 10.33 0.21
N SER A 493 30.91 11.31 -0.59
CA SER A 493 30.87 11.15 -2.04
C SER A 493 32.27 11.27 -2.63
N ILE A 494 32.59 10.45 -3.63
CA ILE A 494 33.86 10.57 -4.38
C ILE A 494 33.98 11.90 -5.12
N VAL A 495 32.87 12.61 -5.35
CA VAL A 495 32.85 13.93 -5.98
C VAL A 495 32.98 15.08 -4.97
N ASP A 496 33.00 14.79 -3.66
CA ASP A 496 33.25 15.81 -2.63
C ASP A 496 34.68 16.37 -2.73
N GLY A 497 34.82 17.61 -2.39
CA GLY A 497 36.12 18.34 -2.47
C GLY A 497 37.18 17.72 -1.59
N ASP A 498 36.83 17.32 -0.36
CA ASP A 498 37.73 16.70 0.60
C ASP A 498 37.26 15.27 0.91
N LEU A 499 38.13 14.28 0.68
CA LEU A 499 37.91 12.87 0.95
C LEU A 499 38.38 12.43 2.35
N GLU A 500 38.93 13.32 3.17
CA GLU A 500 39.45 13.04 4.53
C GLU A 500 40.42 11.84 4.58
N LEU A 501 41.26 11.70 3.56
CA LEU A 501 42.16 10.54 3.41
C LEU A 501 43.43 10.61 4.26
N GLY A 502 43.62 11.66 5.05
CA GLY A 502 44.66 11.76 6.07
C GLY A 502 46.09 12.01 5.60
N ASP A 503 46.34 11.87 4.31
CA ASP A 503 47.67 12.13 3.74
C ASP A 503 47.69 13.49 3.01
N GLU A 504 47.42 14.57 3.72
CA GLU A 504 47.89 15.87 3.26
C GLU A 504 49.40 15.92 3.47
N GLU A 505 50.17 15.26 2.57
CA GLU A 505 51.46 15.86 2.26
C GLU A 505 51.13 17.26 1.76
N GLU A 506 51.52 18.27 2.51
CA GLU A 506 51.57 19.66 2.06
C GLU A 506 52.44 19.71 0.79
N HIS A 507 51.84 19.33 -0.35
CA HIS A 507 52.39 19.73 -1.64
C HIS A 507 52.21 21.24 -1.67
N LYS A 508 53.25 21.96 -1.27
CA LYS A 508 53.39 23.39 -1.49
C LYS A 508 53.03 23.64 -2.94
N ASP A 509 51.92 24.33 -3.15
CA ASP A 509 51.56 24.89 -4.44
C ASP A 509 52.82 25.61 -4.97
N ASP A 510 53.48 25.03 -5.96
CA ASP A 510 54.51 25.75 -6.67
C ASP A 510 53.82 26.87 -7.45
N GLY A 511 54.40 28.07 -7.47
CA GLY A 511 53.76 29.24 -8.04
C GLY A 511 53.30 29.06 -9.50
N GLU A 512 53.90 28.13 -10.25
CA GLU A 512 53.53 27.78 -11.62
C GLU A 512 52.18 27.08 -11.69
N SER A 513 51.86 26.21 -10.74
CA SER A 513 50.55 25.53 -10.68
C SER A 513 49.43 26.52 -10.31
N ALA A 514 49.70 27.48 -9.43
CA ALA A 514 48.72 28.51 -9.07
C ALA A 514 48.37 29.43 -10.26
N GLU A 515 49.39 29.87 -11.05
CA GLU A 515 49.16 30.66 -12.26
C GLU A 515 48.31 29.87 -13.31
N LEU A 516 48.57 28.59 -13.48
CA LEU A 516 47.81 27.74 -14.38
C LEU A 516 46.35 27.60 -13.92
N MET A 517 46.08 27.37 -12.65
CA MET A 517 44.72 27.27 -12.12
C MET A 517 43.95 28.57 -12.28
N GLN A 518 44.60 29.73 -12.02
CA GLN A 518 43.99 31.03 -12.25
C GLN A 518 43.66 31.25 -13.73
N PHE A 519 44.57 30.93 -14.64
CA PHE A 519 44.34 31.03 -16.07
C PHE A 519 43.12 30.17 -16.53
N VAL A 520 43.03 28.95 -16.03
CA VAL A 520 41.89 28.05 -16.35
C VAL A 520 40.59 28.66 -15.81
N LYS A 521 40.57 29.19 -14.58
CA LYS A 521 39.41 29.86 -14.01
C LYS A 521 38.99 31.09 -14.83
N GLU A 522 39.94 31.94 -15.21
CA GLU A 522 39.68 33.12 -16.05
C GLU A 522 39.14 32.72 -17.43
N THR A 523 39.64 31.64 -18.03
CA THR A 523 39.22 31.16 -19.34
C THR A 523 37.82 30.57 -19.33
N LEU A 524 37.43 29.85 -18.29
CA LEU A 524 36.15 29.19 -18.16
C LEU A 524 35.09 30.08 -17.49
N GLY A 525 35.48 31.12 -16.77
CA GLY A 525 34.59 32.11 -16.16
C GLY A 525 33.60 31.47 -15.18
N ASP A 526 32.33 31.77 -15.38
CA ASP A 526 31.22 31.30 -14.54
C ASP A 526 30.84 29.83 -14.73
N LYS A 527 31.47 29.13 -15.70
CA LYS A 527 31.23 27.70 -15.89
C LYS A 527 31.75 26.83 -14.75
N ILE A 528 32.75 27.30 -14.03
CA ILE A 528 33.31 26.64 -12.86
C ILE A 528 33.41 27.62 -11.67
N LYS A 529 33.28 27.10 -10.44
CA LYS A 529 33.53 27.89 -9.24
C LYS A 529 35.03 28.19 -9.07
N GLU A 530 35.83 27.17 -9.28
CA GLU A 530 37.31 27.26 -9.21
C GLU A 530 37.98 26.16 -10.04
N ALA A 531 39.28 26.33 -10.31
CA ALA A 531 40.15 25.28 -10.81
C ALA A 531 41.20 24.98 -9.76
N ARG A 532 41.55 23.72 -9.54
CA ARG A 532 42.59 23.32 -8.56
C ARG A 532 43.44 22.14 -9.03
N VAL A 533 44.59 21.95 -8.42
CA VAL A 533 45.42 20.78 -8.65
C VAL A 533 44.74 19.56 -8.05
N SER A 534 44.65 18.48 -8.82
CA SER A 534 44.10 17.22 -8.34
C SER A 534 45.14 16.38 -7.62
N HIS A 535 44.76 15.92 -6.42
CA HIS A 535 45.54 14.94 -5.66
C HIS A 535 44.97 13.52 -5.78
N ARG A 536 43.83 13.37 -6.48
CA ARG A 536 43.13 12.09 -6.66
C ARG A 536 43.34 11.44 -8.04
N LEU A 537 43.71 12.21 -9.05
CA LEU A 537 43.90 11.74 -10.40
C LEU A 537 45.31 11.21 -10.64
N LYS A 538 45.41 10.03 -11.29
CA LYS A 538 46.68 9.42 -11.70
C LYS A 538 46.77 9.29 -13.21
N THR A 539 45.78 8.73 -13.86
CA THR A 539 45.79 8.45 -15.28
C THR A 539 44.99 9.42 -16.14
N HIS A 540 43.99 10.08 -15.54
CA HIS A 540 43.17 11.06 -16.24
C HIS A 540 43.71 12.51 -16.09
N PRO A 541 43.48 13.35 -17.13
CA PRO A 541 43.95 14.74 -17.09
C PRO A 541 43.14 15.63 -16.20
N VAL A 542 41.79 15.37 -16.11
CA VAL A 542 40.83 16.21 -15.42
C VAL A 542 39.70 15.40 -14.81
N CYS A 543 39.06 15.93 -13.78
CA CYS A 543 37.75 15.53 -13.34
C CYS A 543 36.94 16.75 -12.80
N LEU A 544 35.64 16.58 -12.67
CA LEU A 544 34.78 17.53 -11.94
C LEU A 544 34.54 17.01 -10.54
N THR A 545 34.60 17.93 -9.58
CA THR A 545 34.09 17.72 -8.22
C THR A 545 33.01 18.75 -7.93
N ALA A 546 32.10 18.39 -7.01
CA ALA A 546 31.01 19.26 -6.61
C ALA A 546 31.45 20.12 -5.40
N GLY A 547 30.89 21.32 -5.30
CA GLY A 547 30.95 22.10 -4.08
C GLY A 547 30.03 21.50 -3.00
N GLU A 548 29.98 22.13 -1.84
CA GLU A 548 29.10 21.69 -0.76
C GLU A 548 27.64 21.76 -1.17
N GLY A 549 26.86 20.72 -0.86
CA GLY A 549 25.40 20.69 -0.92
C GLY A 549 24.81 19.75 -1.96
N PHE A 550 24.95 20.03 -3.27
CA PHE A 550 24.32 19.21 -4.31
C PHE A 550 25.35 18.52 -5.20
N SER A 551 25.11 17.22 -5.46
CA SER A 551 25.88 16.46 -6.43
C SER A 551 25.37 16.67 -7.86
N PHE A 552 26.13 16.19 -8.84
CA PHE A 552 25.72 16.21 -10.26
C PHE A 552 24.53 15.29 -10.53
N GLU A 553 24.39 14.18 -9.81
CA GLU A 553 23.26 13.27 -9.94
C GLU A 553 21.97 13.89 -9.36
N MET A 554 22.07 14.62 -8.24
CA MET A 554 20.95 15.40 -7.73
C MET A 554 20.51 16.50 -8.71
N GLU A 555 21.46 17.20 -9.34
CA GLU A 555 21.15 18.18 -10.40
C GLU A 555 20.36 17.51 -11.53
N LYS A 556 20.79 16.32 -11.99
CA LYS A 556 20.08 15.55 -13.04
C LYS A 556 18.67 15.15 -12.58
N TYR A 557 18.51 14.73 -11.34
CA TYR A 557 17.21 14.37 -10.78
C TYR A 557 16.24 15.56 -10.81
N PHE A 558 16.70 16.72 -10.32
CA PHE A 558 15.84 17.92 -10.27
C PHE A 558 15.53 18.53 -11.63
N LYS A 559 16.32 18.28 -12.66
CA LYS A 559 15.99 18.69 -14.05
C LYS A 559 14.68 18.12 -14.57
N ASN A 560 14.22 16.98 -14.02
CA ASN A 560 12.97 16.35 -14.42
C ASN A 560 11.74 17.02 -13.80
N PHE A 561 11.93 18.02 -12.92
CA PHE A 561 10.85 18.76 -12.28
C PHE A 561 10.82 20.21 -12.79
N GLU A 562 9.61 20.72 -13.05
CA GLU A 562 9.41 22.14 -13.36
C GLU A 562 9.65 22.97 -12.08
N MET A 563 10.85 23.48 -11.91
CA MET A 563 11.21 24.36 -10.81
C MET A 563 11.36 25.81 -11.29
N PRO A 564 10.98 26.81 -10.45
CA PRO A 564 11.12 28.22 -10.81
C PRO A 564 12.56 28.64 -11.10
N GLU A 565 13.52 28.06 -10.38
CA GLU A 565 14.95 28.22 -10.61
C GLU A 565 15.61 26.82 -10.69
N PRO A 566 16.40 26.54 -11.75
CA PRO A 566 17.08 25.27 -11.87
C PRO A 566 18.17 25.13 -10.81
N ILE A 567 18.14 24.04 -10.07
CA ILE A 567 19.21 23.69 -9.12
C ILE A 567 20.42 23.24 -9.93
N LYS A 568 21.57 23.87 -9.69
CA LYS A 568 22.85 23.51 -10.30
C LYS A 568 23.87 23.21 -9.22
N ALA A 569 24.58 22.09 -9.35
CA ALA A 569 25.73 21.79 -8.53
C ALA A 569 26.89 22.75 -8.88
N GLU A 570 27.59 23.24 -7.87
CA GLU A 570 28.81 24.02 -8.09
C GLU A 570 29.88 23.11 -8.71
N ARG A 571 30.53 23.56 -9.77
CA ARG A 571 31.55 22.79 -10.51
C ARG A 571 32.94 23.26 -10.12
N ILE A 572 33.77 22.35 -9.63
CA ILE A 572 35.20 22.56 -9.36
C ILE A 572 35.95 21.67 -10.36
N LEU A 573 36.84 22.26 -11.16
CA LEU A 573 37.65 21.53 -12.13
C LEU A 573 38.98 21.15 -11.50
N GLU A 574 39.23 19.86 -11.34
CA GLU A 574 40.52 19.36 -10.86
C GLU A 574 41.39 18.93 -12.06
N LEU A 575 42.66 19.39 -12.04
CA LEU A 575 43.64 19.12 -13.08
C LEU A 575 44.81 18.31 -12.55
N ASN A 576 45.15 17.24 -13.26
CA ASN A 576 46.36 16.46 -12.99
C ASN A 576 47.59 17.13 -13.68
N VAL A 577 48.35 17.92 -12.93
CA VAL A 577 49.52 18.65 -13.46
C VAL A 577 50.63 17.74 -13.95
N ALA A 578 50.65 16.46 -13.56
CA ALA A 578 51.60 15.47 -14.06
C ALA A 578 51.21 14.91 -15.44
N HIS A 579 49.93 15.04 -15.84
CA HIS A 579 49.44 14.47 -17.10
C HIS A 579 49.94 15.22 -18.33
N PRO A 580 50.33 14.52 -19.45
CA PRO A 580 50.84 15.15 -20.66
C PRO A 580 49.94 16.24 -21.26
N ALA A 581 48.64 16.09 -21.27
CA ALA A 581 47.72 17.09 -21.80
C ALA A 581 47.70 18.38 -20.97
N VAL A 582 47.78 18.30 -19.64
CA VAL A 582 47.86 19.48 -18.73
C VAL A 582 49.23 20.16 -18.86
N LYS A 583 50.33 19.37 -18.99
CA LYS A 583 51.66 19.92 -19.31
C LYS A 583 51.70 20.66 -20.64
N ALA A 584 51.02 20.11 -21.67
CA ALA A 584 50.93 20.77 -22.97
C ALA A 584 50.16 22.09 -22.88
N MET A 585 49.09 22.15 -22.07
CA MET A 585 48.36 23.38 -21.80
C MET A 585 49.24 24.42 -21.09
N ALA A 586 50.01 24.01 -20.06
CA ALA A 586 50.93 24.90 -19.32
C ALA A 586 52.02 25.44 -20.24
N ALA A 587 52.62 24.62 -21.09
CA ALA A 587 53.60 25.07 -22.06
C ALA A 587 53.02 26.04 -23.11
N ALA A 588 51.78 25.78 -23.58
CA ALA A 588 51.09 26.69 -24.48
C ALA A 588 50.76 28.04 -23.81
N MET A 589 50.50 28.09 -22.52
CA MET A 589 50.19 29.34 -21.77
C MET A 589 51.30 30.35 -21.91
N ALA A 590 52.59 29.90 -22.00
CA ALA A 590 53.75 30.77 -22.15
C ALA A 590 53.98 31.23 -23.60
N SER A 591 53.54 30.50 -24.61
CA SER A 591 53.89 30.73 -26.04
C SER A 591 52.66 31.08 -26.91
N ASP A 592 51.49 30.54 -26.61
CA ASP A 592 50.23 30.67 -27.39
C ASP A 592 49.02 30.57 -26.45
N ARG A 593 48.61 31.70 -25.92
CA ARG A 593 47.52 31.77 -24.96
C ARG A 593 46.17 31.32 -25.53
N ASP A 594 45.95 31.51 -26.84
CA ASP A 594 44.71 31.09 -27.48
C ASP A 594 44.63 29.54 -27.55
N LYS A 595 45.76 28.88 -27.84
CA LYS A 595 45.88 27.45 -27.80
C LYS A 595 45.74 26.88 -26.41
N ALA A 596 46.31 27.55 -25.39
CA ALA A 596 46.13 27.18 -23.98
C ALA A 596 44.64 27.27 -23.56
N ALA A 597 43.93 28.34 -23.96
CA ALA A 597 42.51 28.47 -23.73
C ALA A 597 41.67 27.41 -24.41
N LEU A 598 42.07 26.98 -25.61
CA LEU A 598 41.43 25.87 -26.32
C LEU A 598 41.59 24.56 -25.53
N TYR A 599 42.79 24.25 -25.03
CA TYR A 599 43.01 23.09 -24.14
C TYR A 599 42.10 23.13 -22.90
N ALA A 600 42.04 24.28 -22.22
CA ALA A 600 41.21 24.42 -21.00
C ALA A 600 39.73 24.15 -21.28
N LYS A 601 39.20 24.67 -22.38
CA LYS A 601 37.82 24.45 -22.81
C LYS A 601 37.54 22.97 -23.16
N ILE A 602 38.43 22.35 -23.91
CA ILE A 602 38.27 20.93 -24.27
C ILE A 602 38.34 20.04 -23.04
N LEU A 603 39.29 20.28 -22.12
CA LEU A 603 39.42 19.51 -20.88
C LEU A 603 38.18 19.66 -20.00
N TYR A 604 37.62 20.85 -19.92
CA TYR A 604 36.36 21.09 -19.19
C TYR A 604 35.18 20.29 -19.80
N GLU A 605 35.01 20.33 -21.11
CA GLU A 605 33.94 19.57 -21.76
C GLU A 605 34.14 18.06 -21.66
N GLN A 606 35.40 17.58 -21.67
CA GLN A 606 35.74 16.17 -21.40
C GLN A 606 35.35 15.78 -19.96
N ALA A 607 35.62 16.66 -18.97
CA ALA A 607 35.24 16.42 -17.59
C ALA A 607 33.70 16.36 -17.42
N ASN A 608 32.94 17.20 -18.14
CA ASN A 608 31.46 17.12 -18.19
C ASN A 608 31.01 15.78 -18.75
N LEU A 609 31.58 15.34 -19.89
CA LEU A 609 31.23 14.03 -20.50
C LEU A 609 31.50 12.86 -19.55
N ILE A 610 32.64 12.87 -18.87
CA ILE A 610 33.01 11.82 -17.90
C ILE A 610 32.05 11.82 -16.72
N ALA A 611 31.62 13.00 -16.25
CA ALA A 611 30.63 13.14 -15.18
C ALA A 611 29.19 12.81 -15.64
N GLY A 612 28.99 12.41 -16.90
CA GLY A 612 27.67 12.14 -17.46
C GLY A 612 26.79 13.39 -17.60
N LEU A 613 27.42 14.57 -17.66
CA LEU A 613 26.73 15.83 -17.90
C LEU A 613 26.64 16.12 -19.42
N PRO A 614 25.53 16.67 -19.90
CA PRO A 614 25.39 16.99 -21.31
C PRO A 614 26.33 18.15 -21.70
N LEU A 615 26.91 18.07 -22.89
CA LEU A 615 27.61 19.20 -23.48
C LEU A 615 26.61 20.30 -23.85
N GLU A 616 26.98 21.57 -23.60
CA GLU A 616 26.15 22.72 -24.00
C GLU A 616 26.07 22.83 -25.53
N ASP A 617 27.21 22.65 -26.21
CA ASP A 617 27.32 22.65 -27.68
C ASP A 617 28.27 21.53 -28.15
N PRO A 618 27.73 20.35 -28.52
CA PRO A 618 28.54 19.24 -29.04
C PRO A 618 29.29 19.58 -30.36
N GLY A 619 28.74 20.47 -31.19
CA GLY A 619 29.33 20.91 -32.42
C GLY A 619 30.62 21.74 -32.16
N ALA A 620 30.50 22.76 -31.30
CA ALA A 620 31.65 23.57 -30.90
C ALA A 620 32.73 22.75 -30.22
N TYR A 621 32.37 21.74 -29.40
CA TYR A 621 33.35 20.81 -28.85
C TYR A 621 34.14 20.05 -29.92
N THR A 622 33.44 19.52 -30.93
CA THR A 622 34.05 18.78 -32.02
C THR A 622 34.99 19.68 -32.83
N ASP A 623 34.58 20.93 -33.12
CA ASP A 623 35.42 21.91 -33.82
C ASP A 623 36.68 22.27 -33.02
N MET A 624 36.56 22.45 -31.71
CA MET A 624 37.70 22.69 -30.82
C MET A 624 38.70 21.54 -30.83
N VAL A 625 38.23 20.29 -30.79
CA VAL A 625 39.10 19.10 -30.90
C VAL A 625 39.80 19.05 -32.26
N ALA A 626 39.09 19.32 -33.36
CA ALA A 626 39.64 19.33 -34.69
C ALA A 626 40.74 20.41 -34.88
N GLN A 627 40.59 21.58 -34.22
CA GLN A 627 41.63 22.62 -34.23
C GLN A 627 42.92 22.17 -33.54
N LEU A 628 42.88 21.36 -32.51
CA LEU A 628 44.10 20.84 -31.86
C LEU A 628 44.79 19.75 -32.65
N MET A 629 44.11 19.13 -33.61
CA MET A 629 44.67 18.10 -34.49
C MET A 629 45.40 18.67 -35.71
N GLN A 630 45.32 19.99 -35.92
CA GLN A 630 46.04 20.73 -36.96
C GLN A 630 47.38 21.26 -36.46
#